data_27e0992a862948d6b734d742c1f9dd09
#
_entry.id   27e0992a862948d6b734d742c1f9dd09
#
_cell.length_a   1.000
_cell.length_b   1.000
_cell.length_c   1.000
_cell.angle_alpha   90.00
_cell.angle_beta   90.00
_cell.angle_gamma   90.00
#
_symmetry.space_group_name_H-M   'P 1'
#
loop_
_entity.id
_entity.type
_entity.pdbx_description
1 polymer ?
#
loop_
_entity_poly.entity_id
_entity_poly.type
_entity_poly.pdbx_seq_one_letter_code
_entity_poly.pdbx_strand_id
1 'polypeptide(L)'
;DTSIGRAFIGDGVATIVSGTAGGTGVTTYAENIGVMAVTRVYSTLIFVIAALAAILLGFSPKFGAAISTIPPAVLGGVSIVVFGLITVAGARFWVDHQVDFSQNGNLIVAAVTLILGAGDFSLHFGNFQLGGIGTATFGAIILNALLNRTREQ
;
A
#
# COMPACT_ATOMS: atom_id res chain seq x y z
N ASP A 1 14.18 13.38 -6.28
CA ASP A 1 13.45 13.66 -5.02
C ASP A 1 14.22 13.11 -3.82
N THR A 2 14.87 14.01 -3.08
CA THR A 2 15.64 13.67 -1.87
C THR A 2 14.77 13.05 -0.77
N SER A 3 13.46 13.31 -0.79
CA SER A 3 12.51 12.78 0.19
C SER A 3 12.25 11.28 0.03
N ILE A 4 12.25 10.76 -1.19
CA ILE A 4 12.04 9.33 -1.47
C ILE A 4 13.19 8.48 -0.89
N GLY A 5 14.44 8.92 -1.11
CA GLY A 5 15.60 8.23 -0.54
C GLY A 5 15.57 8.17 1.00
N ARG A 6 15.12 9.25 1.65
CA ARG A 6 14.95 9.29 3.11
C ARG A 6 13.86 8.34 3.59
N ALA A 7 12.75 8.21 2.87
CA ALA A 7 11.68 7.27 3.17
C ALA A 7 12.17 5.82 3.09
N PHE A 8 12.87 5.43 2.03
CA PHE A 8 13.46 4.09 1.89
C PHE A 8 14.49 3.76 2.97
N ILE A 9 15.32 4.73 3.36
CA ILE A 9 16.26 4.54 4.48
C ILE A 9 15.47 4.31 5.78
N GLY A 10 14.43 5.09 6.02
CA GLY A 10 13.55 4.91 7.19
C GLY A 10 12.91 3.54 7.25
N ASP A 11 12.32 3.07 6.15
CA ASP A 11 11.70 1.74 6.04
C ASP A 11 12.75 0.62 6.22
N GLY A 12 13.95 0.79 5.66
CA GLY A 12 15.05 -0.16 5.83
C GLY A 12 15.53 -0.29 7.27
N VAL A 13 15.76 0.84 7.93
CA VAL A 13 16.16 0.88 9.35
C VAL A 13 15.05 0.28 10.23
N ALA A 14 13.81 0.66 10.01
CA ALA A 14 12.69 0.12 10.77
C ALA A 14 12.53 -1.39 10.59
N THR A 15 12.73 -1.91 9.37
CA THR A 15 12.72 -3.36 9.09
C THR A 15 13.85 -4.09 9.79
N ILE A 16 15.08 -3.52 9.83
CA ILE A 16 16.20 -4.10 10.57
C ILE A 16 15.88 -4.18 12.06
N VAL A 17 15.38 -3.09 12.65
CA VAL A 17 15.00 -3.07 14.07
C VAL A 17 13.90 -4.06 14.37
N SER A 18 12.85 -4.12 13.55
CA SER A 18 11.76 -5.09 13.70
C SER A 18 12.27 -6.53 13.58
N GLY A 19 13.09 -6.83 12.57
CA GLY A 19 13.64 -8.17 12.35
C GLY A 19 14.55 -8.63 13.47
N THR A 20 15.38 -7.75 14.05
CA THR A 20 16.22 -8.10 15.22
C THR A 20 15.39 -8.37 16.48
N ALA A 21 14.20 -7.78 16.58
CA ALA A 21 13.26 -8.05 17.66
C ALA A 21 12.32 -9.25 17.38
N GLY A 22 12.52 -9.97 16.27
CA GLY A 22 11.68 -11.12 15.89
C GLY A 22 10.35 -10.71 15.23
N GLY A 23 10.21 -9.47 14.82
CA GLY A 23 9.04 -8.97 14.08
C GLY A 23 9.16 -9.16 12.57
N THR A 24 8.09 -8.80 11.86
CA THR A 24 8.04 -8.81 10.39
C THR A 24 8.65 -7.55 9.79
N GLY A 25 8.92 -7.56 8.48
CA GLY A 25 9.28 -6.36 7.75
C GLY A 25 8.20 -5.30 7.87
N VAL A 26 8.61 -4.04 7.96
CA VAL A 26 7.72 -2.89 8.03
C VAL A 26 7.95 -1.97 6.85
N THR A 27 6.91 -1.27 6.44
CA THR A 27 6.94 -0.32 5.33
C THR A 27 5.98 0.83 5.59
N THR A 28 6.05 1.86 4.78
CA THR A 28 5.11 2.98 4.80
C THR A 28 3.72 2.52 4.36
N TYR A 29 2.70 2.76 5.18
CA TYR A 29 1.32 2.38 4.90
C TYR A 29 0.54 3.50 4.21
N ALA A 30 -0.07 3.18 3.07
CA ALA A 30 -0.92 4.10 2.33
C ALA A 30 -2.21 4.47 3.08
N GLU A 31 -2.66 3.65 4.01
CA GLU A 31 -3.79 3.90 4.90
C GLU A 31 -3.61 5.21 5.69
N ASN A 32 -2.40 5.51 6.12
CA ASN A 32 -2.08 6.76 6.81
C ASN A 32 -2.35 7.99 5.92
N ILE A 33 -2.15 7.87 4.60
CA ILE A 33 -2.46 8.95 3.65
C ILE A 33 -3.98 9.18 3.61
N GLY A 34 -4.77 8.11 3.61
CA GLY A 34 -6.22 8.19 3.70
C GLY A 34 -6.70 8.89 4.97
N VAL A 35 -6.13 8.52 6.13
CA VAL A 35 -6.45 9.15 7.41
C VAL A 35 -6.06 10.63 7.41
N MET A 36 -4.87 10.97 6.92
CA MET A 36 -4.43 12.38 6.79
C MET A 36 -5.37 13.19 5.89
N ALA A 37 -5.82 12.62 4.79
CA ALA A 37 -6.73 13.29 3.87
C ALA A 37 -8.08 13.59 4.50
N VAL A 38 -8.62 12.67 5.30
CA VAL A 38 -9.91 12.83 6.00
C VAL A 38 -9.79 13.79 7.18
N THR A 39 -8.77 13.65 7.99
CA THR A 39 -8.56 14.47 9.19
C THR A 39 -7.95 15.83 8.89
N ARG A 40 -7.37 16.02 7.69
CA ARG A 40 -6.58 17.19 7.28
C ARG A 40 -5.40 17.52 8.20
N VAL A 41 -4.89 16.53 8.90
CA VAL A 41 -3.75 16.67 9.80
C VAL A 41 -2.51 16.10 9.14
N TYR A 42 -1.54 16.96 8.84
CA TYR A 42 -0.30 16.62 8.13
C TYR A 42 0.97 16.84 8.98
N SER A 43 0.80 17.00 10.29
CA SER A 43 1.92 17.29 11.20
C SER A 43 2.78 16.04 11.45
N THR A 44 4.09 16.16 11.25
CA THR A 44 5.07 15.11 11.57
C THR A 44 5.06 14.74 13.06
N LEU A 45 4.75 15.72 13.93
CA LEU A 45 4.69 15.50 15.37
C LEU A 45 3.62 14.46 15.75
N ILE A 46 2.49 14.45 15.05
CA ILE A 46 1.42 13.48 15.32
C ILE A 46 1.87 12.05 15.05
N PHE A 47 2.70 11.83 14.02
CA PHE A 47 3.27 10.50 13.72
C PHE A 47 4.25 10.06 14.80
N VAL A 48 5.06 10.97 15.33
CA VAL A 48 5.98 10.66 16.44
C VAL A 48 5.18 10.28 17.70
N ILE A 49 4.14 11.05 18.03
CA ILE A 49 3.29 10.75 19.19
C ILE A 49 2.56 9.42 19.00
N ALA A 50 2.02 9.17 17.80
CA ALA A 50 1.35 7.92 17.48
C ALA A 50 2.30 6.71 17.57
N ALA A 51 3.55 6.86 17.09
CA ALA A 51 4.56 5.82 17.19
C ALA A 51 4.92 5.51 18.66
N LEU A 52 5.11 6.54 19.50
CA LEU A 52 5.35 6.36 20.93
C LEU A 52 4.16 5.68 21.63
N ALA A 53 2.94 6.10 21.31
CA ALA A 53 1.72 5.46 21.82
C ALA A 53 1.63 3.99 21.39
N ALA A 54 1.93 3.69 20.13
CA ALA A 54 1.93 2.33 19.60
C ALA A 54 2.96 1.44 20.31
N ILE A 55 4.16 1.96 20.58
CA ILE A 55 5.20 1.24 21.35
C ILE A 55 4.69 0.91 22.76
N LEU A 56 4.14 1.89 23.47
CA LEU A 56 3.60 1.70 24.81
C LEU A 56 2.44 0.67 24.84
N LEU A 57 1.53 0.76 23.86
CA LEU A 57 0.41 -0.19 23.73
C LEU A 57 0.89 -1.59 23.34
N GLY A 58 1.94 -1.70 22.54
CA GLY A 58 2.55 -2.97 22.13
C GLY A 58 3.10 -3.78 23.31
N PHE A 59 3.55 -3.12 24.39
CA PHE A 59 3.96 -3.79 25.62
C PHE A 59 2.80 -4.22 26.51
N SER A 60 1.56 -3.90 26.16
CA SER A 60 0.38 -4.27 26.92
C SER A 60 -0.32 -5.51 26.36
N PRO A 61 -0.16 -6.70 26.98
CA PRO A 61 -0.89 -7.90 26.53
C PRO A 61 -2.41 -7.72 26.58
N LYS A 62 -2.91 -6.88 27.50
CA LYS A 62 -4.34 -6.58 27.61
C LYS A 62 -4.87 -5.83 26.40
N PHE A 63 -4.07 -4.93 25.83
CA PHE A 63 -4.45 -4.21 24.62
C PHE A 63 -4.54 -5.15 23.42
N GLY A 64 -3.56 -6.05 23.23
CA GLY A 64 -3.61 -7.08 22.19
C GLY A 64 -4.83 -8.00 22.34
N ALA A 65 -5.12 -8.43 23.57
CA ALA A 65 -6.31 -9.23 23.85
C ALA A 65 -7.61 -8.48 23.55
N ALA A 66 -7.69 -7.18 23.88
CA ALA A 66 -8.86 -6.36 23.56
C ALA A 66 -9.08 -6.23 22.05
N ILE A 67 -8.02 -6.02 21.26
CA ILE A 67 -8.13 -6.00 19.80
C ILE A 67 -8.62 -7.34 19.25
N SER A 68 -8.13 -8.45 19.80
CA SER A 68 -8.53 -9.81 19.38
C SER A 68 -10.01 -10.14 19.68
N THR A 69 -10.68 -9.35 20.51
CA THR A 69 -12.13 -9.50 20.77
C THR A 69 -13.01 -8.83 19.73
N ILE A 70 -12.43 -8.01 18.83
CA ILE A 70 -13.20 -7.32 17.80
C ILE A 70 -13.72 -8.35 16.79
N PRO A 71 -15.06 -8.41 16.55
CA PRO A 71 -15.61 -9.36 15.61
C PRO A 71 -15.04 -9.15 14.19
N PRO A 72 -14.73 -10.22 13.45
CA PRO A 72 -14.21 -10.13 12.08
C PRO A 72 -15.11 -9.33 11.13
N ALA A 73 -16.42 -9.37 11.35
CA ALA A 73 -17.37 -8.59 10.55
C ALA A 73 -17.17 -7.06 10.71
N VAL A 74 -16.82 -6.60 11.93
CA VAL A 74 -16.52 -5.18 12.19
C VAL A 74 -15.21 -4.79 11.49
N LEU A 75 -14.18 -5.62 11.62
CA LEU A 75 -12.90 -5.42 10.95
C LEU A 75 -13.07 -5.39 9.42
N GLY A 76 -13.89 -6.30 8.88
CA GLY A 76 -14.21 -6.32 7.45
C GLY A 76 -14.90 -5.03 6.97
N GLY A 77 -15.87 -4.54 7.73
CA GLY A 77 -16.55 -3.27 7.42
C GLY A 77 -15.60 -2.07 7.41
N VAL A 78 -14.73 -1.97 8.43
CA VAL A 78 -13.70 -0.92 8.49
C VAL A 78 -12.72 -1.04 7.33
N SER A 79 -12.29 -2.26 7.00
CA SER A 79 -11.36 -2.52 5.90
C SER A 79 -11.92 -2.05 4.55
N ILE A 80 -13.20 -2.26 4.28
CA ILE A 80 -13.85 -1.77 3.04
C ILE A 80 -13.70 -0.25 2.91
N VAL A 81 -13.94 0.50 3.99
CA VAL A 81 -13.81 1.96 3.97
C VAL A 81 -12.35 2.37 3.77
N VAL A 82 -11.42 1.77 4.52
CA VAL A 82 -10.00 2.10 4.44
C VAL A 82 -9.44 1.79 3.05
N PHE A 83 -9.68 0.61 2.50
CA PHE A 83 -9.24 0.24 1.16
C PHE A 83 -9.92 1.07 0.07
N GLY A 84 -11.18 1.45 0.27
CA GLY A 84 -11.87 2.41 -0.60
C GLY A 84 -11.14 3.75 -0.66
N LEU A 85 -10.72 4.30 0.48
CA LEU A 85 -9.94 5.55 0.54
C LEU A 85 -8.58 5.43 -0.15
N ILE A 86 -7.89 4.29 0.01
CA ILE A 86 -6.62 4.01 -0.68
C ILE A 86 -6.84 3.97 -2.19
N THR A 87 -7.90 3.31 -2.65
CA THR A 87 -8.25 3.23 -4.07
C THR A 87 -8.50 4.62 -4.66
N VAL A 88 -9.23 5.48 -3.95
CA VAL A 88 -9.47 6.87 -4.37
C VAL A 88 -8.17 7.68 -4.38
N ALA A 89 -7.27 7.48 -3.41
CA ALA A 89 -5.96 8.12 -3.40
C ALA A 89 -5.10 7.70 -4.59
N GLY A 90 -5.13 6.41 -4.96
CA GLY A 90 -4.48 5.90 -6.16
C GLY A 90 -5.07 6.50 -7.44
N ALA A 91 -6.39 6.60 -7.55
CA ALA A 91 -7.05 7.22 -8.68
C ALA A 91 -6.72 8.72 -8.81
N ARG A 92 -6.59 9.43 -7.69
CA ARG A 92 -6.12 10.82 -7.68
C ARG A 92 -4.76 10.99 -8.32
N PHE A 93 -3.84 10.06 -8.10
CA PHE A 93 -2.51 10.09 -8.72
C PHE A 93 -2.60 10.14 -10.25
N TRP A 94 -3.52 9.40 -10.86
CA TRP A 94 -3.75 9.46 -12.30
C TRP A 94 -4.29 10.83 -12.76
N VAL A 95 -5.19 11.42 -11.99
CA VAL A 95 -5.76 12.74 -12.28
C VAL A 95 -4.68 13.83 -12.17
N ASP A 96 -3.89 13.80 -11.08
CA ASP A 96 -2.84 14.78 -10.82
C ASP A 96 -1.72 14.76 -11.89
N HIS A 97 -1.44 13.57 -12.44
CA HIS A 97 -0.48 13.38 -13.53
C HIS A 97 -1.11 13.45 -14.93
N GLN A 98 -2.39 13.83 -15.01
CA GLN A 98 -3.14 13.98 -16.25
C GLN A 98 -2.99 12.77 -17.19
N VAL A 99 -3.09 11.55 -16.62
CA VAL A 99 -3.02 10.33 -17.42
C VAL A 99 -4.17 10.28 -18.40
N ASP A 100 -3.84 10.28 -19.68
CA ASP A 100 -4.83 10.25 -20.76
C ASP A 100 -5.34 8.83 -21.00
N PHE A 101 -6.55 8.54 -20.52
CA PHE A 101 -7.23 7.25 -20.70
C PHE A 101 -7.93 7.11 -22.06
N SER A 102 -7.95 8.15 -22.91
CA SER A 102 -8.37 7.99 -24.31
C SER A 102 -7.35 7.18 -25.11
N GLN A 103 -6.13 7.10 -24.61
CA GLN A 103 -5.10 6.24 -25.17
C GLN A 103 -5.30 4.80 -24.72
N ASN A 104 -5.54 3.91 -25.69
CA ASN A 104 -5.81 2.49 -25.43
C ASN A 104 -4.72 1.81 -24.57
N GLY A 105 -3.45 2.19 -24.71
CA GLY A 105 -2.35 1.64 -23.92
C GLY A 105 -2.52 1.92 -22.41
N ASN A 106 -2.78 3.16 -22.05
CA ASN A 106 -2.99 3.57 -20.66
C ASN A 106 -4.24 2.92 -20.07
N LEU A 107 -5.31 2.86 -20.87
CA LEU A 107 -6.56 2.22 -20.46
C LEU A 107 -6.37 0.73 -20.17
N ILE A 108 -5.68 0.00 -21.06
CA ILE A 108 -5.43 -1.44 -20.90
C ILE A 108 -4.54 -1.71 -19.69
N VAL A 109 -3.45 -0.94 -19.52
CA VAL A 109 -2.56 -1.10 -18.36
C VAL A 109 -3.32 -0.88 -17.06
N ALA A 110 -4.11 0.20 -16.97
CA ALA A 110 -4.90 0.49 -15.78
C ALA A 110 -5.94 -0.60 -15.49
N ALA A 111 -6.70 -1.03 -16.51
CA ALA A 111 -7.73 -2.05 -16.37
C ALA A 111 -7.15 -3.39 -15.90
N VAL A 112 -6.07 -3.86 -16.52
CA VAL A 112 -5.42 -5.13 -16.16
C VAL A 112 -4.82 -5.05 -14.75
N THR A 113 -4.18 -3.93 -14.40
CA THR A 113 -3.60 -3.73 -13.06
C THR A 113 -4.67 -3.78 -11.98
N LEU A 114 -5.77 -3.07 -12.19
CA LEU A 114 -6.88 -3.04 -11.23
C LEU A 114 -7.52 -4.41 -11.04
N ILE A 115 -7.78 -5.14 -12.13
CA ILE A 115 -8.44 -6.44 -12.01
C ILE A 115 -7.52 -7.50 -11.39
N LEU A 116 -6.22 -7.50 -11.71
CA LEU A 116 -5.26 -8.42 -11.11
C LEU A 116 -5.04 -8.12 -9.61
N GLY A 117 -4.97 -6.85 -9.24
CA GLY A 117 -4.79 -6.42 -7.85
C GLY A 117 -6.03 -6.65 -7.00
N ALA A 118 -7.20 -6.19 -7.45
CA ALA A 118 -8.45 -6.33 -6.71
C ALA A 118 -8.97 -7.78 -6.67
N GLY A 119 -8.68 -8.55 -7.71
CA GLY A 119 -9.03 -9.97 -7.78
C GLY A 119 -8.06 -10.89 -7.04
N ASP A 120 -7.03 -10.34 -6.41
CA ASP A 120 -5.95 -11.09 -5.73
C ASP A 120 -5.40 -12.26 -6.57
N PHE A 121 -5.16 -11.97 -7.87
CA PHE A 121 -4.68 -12.98 -8.80
C PHE A 121 -3.23 -13.35 -8.47
N SER A 122 -3.05 -14.44 -7.72
CA SER A 122 -1.76 -14.91 -7.28
C SER A 122 -1.15 -15.92 -8.26
N LEU A 123 0.13 -15.75 -8.59
CA LEU A 123 0.91 -16.68 -9.38
C LEU A 123 1.74 -17.59 -8.47
N HIS A 124 1.67 -18.88 -8.73
CA HIS A 124 2.41 -19.90 -7.99
C HIS A 124 3.49 -20.51 -8.89
N PHE A 125 4.74 -20.39 -8.47
CA PHE A 125 5.89 -20.99 -9.16
C PHE A 125 6.63 -21.94 -8.21
N GLY A 126 6.18 -23.16 -8.13
CA GLY A 126 6.73 -24.13 -7.16
C GLY A 126 6.55 -23.64 -5.72
N ASN A 127 7.65 -23.40 -5.02
CA ASN A 127 7.64 -22.88 -3.63
C ASN A 127 7.55 -21.36 -3.53
N PHE A 128 7.54 -20.65 -4.65
CA PHE A 128 7.43 -19.20 -4.69
C PHE A 128 6.01 -18.79 -5.06
N GLN A 129 5.40 -17.92 -4.26
CA GLN A 129 4.07 -17.37 -4.51
C GLN A 129 4.18 -15.86 -4.68
N LEU A 130 3.70 -15.35 -5.80
CA LEU A 130 3.54 -13.92 -6.05
C LEU A 130 2.06 -13.56 -5.82
N GLY A 131 1.77 -12.83 -4.74
CA GLY A 131 0.41 -12.39 -4.42
C GLY A 131 -0.14 -11.39 -5.44
N GLY A 132 -1.45 -11.12 -5.38
CA GLY A 132 -2.17 -10.31 -6.37
C GLY A 132 -1.58 -8.91 -6.58
N ILE A 133 -1.14 -8.23 -5.52
CA ILE A 133 -0.48 -6.92 -5.62
C ILE A 133 0.84 -7.02 -6.39
N GLY A 134 1.66 -8.04 -6.09
CA GLY A 134 2.91 -8.29 -6.81
C GLY A 134 2.65 -8.60 -8.29
N THR A 135 1.71 -9.49 -8.57
CA THR A 135 1.30 -9.85 -9.93
C THR A 135 0.81 -8.65 -10.71
N ALA A 136 -0.04 -7.80 -10.09
CA ALA A 136 -0.54 -6.57 -10.70
C ALA A 136 0.58 -5.58 -11.01
N THR A 137 1.52 -5.38 -10.07
CA THR A 137 2.64 -4.45 -10.23
C THR A 137 3.58 -4.87 -11.35
N PHE A 138 4.05 -6.12 -11.34
CA PHE A 138 4.92 -6.63 -12.41
C PHE A 138 4.19 -6.70 -13.74
N GLY A 139 2.91 -7.12 -13.73
CA GLY A 139 2.07 -7.14 -14.91
C GLY A 139 1.91 -5.76 -15.55
N ALA A 140 1.68 -4.73 -14.73
CA ALA A 140 1.58 -3.33 -15.19
C ALA A 140 2.87 -2.84 -15.83
N ILE A 141 4.02 -3.10 -15.20
CA ILE A 141 5.34 -2.67 -15.70
C ILE A 141 5.63 -3.33 -17.05
N ILE A 142 5.46 -4.65 -17.12
CA ILE A 142 5.73 -5.42 -18.34
C ILE A 142 4.78 -5.00 -19.47
N LEU A 143 3.49 -4.90 -19.17
CA LEU A 143 2.47 -4.53 -20.16
C LEU A 143 2.71 -3.10 -20.68
N ASN A 144 3.02 -2.17 -19.79
CA ASN A 144 3.35 -0.79 -20.18
C ASN A 144 4.61 -0.73 -21.07
N ALA A 145 5.65 -1.50 -20.72
CA ALA A 145 6.86 -1.57 -21.51
C ALA A 145 6.62 -2.16 -22.91
N LEU A 146 5.77 -3.19 -23.01
CA LEU A 146 5.42 -3.80 -24.30
C LEU A 146 4.58 -2.86 -25.17
N LEU A 147 3.57 -2.21 -24.60
CA LEU A 147 2.68 -1.32 -25.33
C LEU A 147 3.36 -0.02 -25.77
N ASN A 148 4.32 0.49 -24.99
CA ASN A 148 5.06 1.71 -25.36
C ASN A 148 6.18 1.44 -26.37
N ARG A 149 6.78 0.25 -26.41
CA ARG A 149 7.72 -0.12 -27.48
C ARG A 149 7.11 -0.10 -28.88
N THR A 150 5.81 -0.40 -28.99
CA THR A 150 5.09 -0.39 -30.27
C THR A 150 4.72 1.02 -30.73
N ARG A 151 4.93 2.06 -29.92
CA ARG A 151 4.64 3.46 -30.26
C ARG A 151 5.84 4.24 -30.81
N GLU A 152 7.04 3.76 -30.59
CA GLU A 152 8.28 4.38 -31.08
C GLU A 152 8.71 3.87 -32.47
N GLN A 153 7.93 2.97 -33.08
CA GLN A 153 8.09 2.50 -34.47
C GLN A 153 6.97 3.05 -35.35
#